data_7e2f818237defabdfa7d9f9a31466b2b
#
_entry.id   7e2f818237defabdfa7d9f9a31466b2b
#
_cell.length_a   1.000
_cell.length_b   1.000
_cell.length_c   1.000
_cell.angle_alpha   90.00
_cell.angle_beta   90.00
_cell.angle_gamma   90.00
#
_symmetry.space_group_name_H-M   'P 1'
#
loop_
_entity.id
_entity.type
_entity.pdbx_description
1 polymer ?
#
loop_
_entity_poly.entity_id
_entity_poly.type
_entity_poly.pdbx_seq_one_letter_code
_entity_poly.pdbx_strand_id
1 'polypeptide(L)'
;MTVTGLASLTGGLRTHMLIIENLTHVYGNGVRALDEVSLTIPRGMYGLLGPNGAGKSTLMRTIATLQAPTSGHIRFGDIDVLKTPELLRRTLGYLPQDFGVYPRVSAYDMLDHMAVLKGIADAKARKDTVESLLNQVNLWSVRKKAIAGFSGGMRQRFGIAQALIGDPRLIIVDEPTAGLDPEERNRFLNLLAEIGENVVVILSTHIVEDVSDLCPAMAIICEGRIVKDGAPGDLVRQLKGRIWKKVVDKAELEAAKARHRVISTRLLAGRTVIHIESDQDPGDGFTPVEGGLEDVYFSTLSSTRRAA
;
A
#
# COMPACT_ATOMS: atom_id res chain seq x y z
N MET A 1 -14.20 16.88 -43.58
CA MET A 1 -14.55 17.50 -42.31
C MET A 1 -14.10 16.54 -41.22
N THR A 2 -12.94 16.68 -40.88
CA THR A 2 -12.06 17.05 -39.77
C THR A 2 -12.35 16.30 -38.49
N VAL A 3 -11.51 15.29 -38.27
CA VAL A 3 -11.30 14.58 -36.99
C VAL A 3 -10.46 15.50 -36.08
N THR A 4 -11.12 16.33 -35.27
CA THR A 4 -10.42 17.20 -34.29
C THR A 4 -11.29 17.33 -33.04
N GLY A 5 -11.46 16.25 -32.28
CA GLY A 5 -12.31 16.27 -31.09
C GLY A 5 -11.93 15.32 -29.97
N LEU A 6 -10.93 14.43 -30.15
CA LEU A 6 -10.56 13.45 -29.12
C LEU A 6 -9.29 13.77 -28.33
N ALA A 7 -8.56 14.84 -28.65
CA ALA A 7 -7.31 15.14 -27.97
C ALA A 7 -7.43 15.97 -26.68
N SER A 8 -8.59 16.55 -26.37
CA SER A 8 -8.74 17.45 -25.21
C SER A 8 -9.25 16.78 -23.91
N LEU A 9 -9.82 15.58 -24.00
CA LEU A 9 -10.31 14.85 -22.83
C LEU A 9 -9.24 13.95 -22.17
N THR A 10 -8.13 13.68 -22.85
CA THR A 10 -7.03 12.85 -22.32
C THR A 10 -5.99 13.64 -21.52
N GLY A 11 -5.96 14.98 -21.64
CA GLY A 11 -5.01 15.83 -20.94
C GLY A 11 -5.26 15.92 -19.43
N GLY A 12 -6.50 16.02 -19.01
CA GLY A 12 -6.86 16.17 -17.59
C GLY A 12 -6.69 14.88 -16.76
N LEU A 13 -6.80 13.71 -17.37
CA LEU A 13 -6.64 12.41 -16.69
C LEU A 13 -5.17 12.02 -16.47
N ARG A 14 -4.24 12.51 -17.29
CA ARG A 14 -2.81 12.20 -17.18
C ARG A 14 -2.09 12.94 -16.06
N THR A 15 -2.64 14.04 -15.57
CA THR A 15 -1.97 14.92 -14.58
C THR A 15 -1.89 14.33 -13.17
N HIS A 16 -2.56 13.20 -12.89
CA HIS A 16 -2.63 12.57 -11.56
C HIS A 16 -2.45 11.04 -11.59
N MET A 17 -1.57 10.54 -12.44
CA MET A 17 -1.23 9.11 -12.49
C MET A 17 0.26 8.92 -12.22
N LEU A 18 0.59 7.88 -11.48
CA LEU A 18 1.96 7.39 -11.35
C LEU A 18 2.17 6.22 -12.32
N ILE A 19 3.14 6.34 -13.20
CA ILE A 19 3.50 5.31 -14.18
C ILE A 19 4.92 4.84 -13.88
N ILE A 20 5.08 3.54 -13.74
CA ILE A 20 6.34 2.84 -13.50
C ILE A 20 6.55 1.89 -14.67
N GLU A 21 7.72 1.93 -15.30
CA GLU A 21 8.04 1.13 -16.49
C GLU A 21 9.38 0.40 -16.28
N ASN A 22 9.34 -0.93 -16.31
CA ASN A 22 10.49 -1.85 -16.25
C ASN A 22 11.48 -1.50 -15.14
N LEU A 23 10.97 -1.14 -13.96
CA LEU A 23 11.79 -0.68 -12.84
C LEU A 23 12.54 -1.84 -12.21
N THR A 24 13.86 -1.76 -12.24
CA THR A 24 14.74 -2.76 -11.62
C THR A 24 15.64 -2.10 -10.58
N HIS A 25 15.80 -2.77 -9.43
CA HIS A 25 16.74 -2.35 -8.41
C HIS A 25 17.54 -3.52 -7.87
N VAL A 26 18.86 -3.43 -7.99
CA VAL A 26 19.82 -4.39 -7.47
C VAL A 26 20.67 -3.71 -6.41
N TYR A 27 20.66 -4.24 -5.19
CA TYR A 27 21.51 -3.74 -4.11
C TYR A 27 22.99 -4.10 -4.33
N GLY A 28 23.90 -3.39 -3.66
CA GLY A 28 25.33 -3.62 -3.79
C GLY A 28 25.81 -5.02 -3.38
N ASN A 29 25.02 -5.77 -2.62
CA ASN A 29 25.25 -7.19 -2.27
C ASN A 29 24.72 -8.17 -3.33
N GLY A 30 24.25 -7.69 -4.49
CA GLY A 30 23.73 -8.50 -5.59
C GLY A 30 22.27 -8.91 -5.48
N VAL A 31 21.57 -8.57 -4.39
CA VAL A 31 20.14 -8.87 -4.23
C VAL A 31 19.31 -8.01 -5.18
N ARG A 32 18.60 -8.66 -6.11
CA ARG A 32 17.63 -8.02 -7.01
C ARG A 32 16.30 -7.88 -6.28
N ALA A 33 16.06 -6.70 -5.73
CA ALA A 33 14.87 -6.40 -4.92
C ALA A 33 13.66 -5.96 -5.75
N LEU A 34 13.89 -5.40 -6.94
CA LEU A 34 12.87 -5.12 -7.96
C LEU A 34 13.37 -5.67 -9.29
N ASP A 35 12.48 -6.33 -10.02
CA ASP A 35 12.78 -7.00 -11.27
C ASP A 35 11.71 -6.69 -12.32
N GLU A 36 12.02 -5.71 -13.19
CA GLU A 36 11.17 -5.24 -14.29
C GLU A 36 9.74 -4.85 -13.86
N VAL A 37 9.59 -4.22 -12.68
CA VAL A 37 8.31 -3.77 -12.17
C VAL A 37 7.69 -2.73 -13.09
N SER A 38 6.49 -3.02 -13.58
CA SER A 38 5.68 -2.08 -14.38
C SER A 38 4.30 -1.97 -13.76
N LEU A 39 3.85 -0.73 -13.46
CA LEU A 39 2.57 -0.42 -12.84
C LEU A 39 2.04 0.92 -13.33
N THR A 40 0.73 1.01 -13.45
CA THR A 40 0.02 2.27 -13.63
C THR A 40 -0.92 2.48 -12.46
N ILE A 41 -0.63 3.48 -11.64
CA ILE A 41 -1.36 3.78 -10.40
C ILE A 41 -2.22 5.03 -10.64
N PRO A 42 -3.55 4.89 -10.68
CA PRO A 42 -4.46 6.00 -10.88
C PRO A 42 -4.62 6.85 -9.60
N ARG A 43 -5.30 7.97 -9.74
CA ARG A 43 -5.81 8.74 -8.59
C ARG A 43 -6.73 7.86 -7.72
N GLY A 44 -6.68 8.05 -6.41
CA GLY A 44 -7.40 7.25 -5.44
C GLY A 44 -6.48 6.39 -4.59
N MET A 45 -7.09 5.54 -3.78
CA MET A 45 -6.38 4.54 -2.99
C MET A 45 -5.90 3.39 -3.87
N TYR A 46 -4.64 3.02 -3.73
CA TYR A 46 -4.03 1.89 -4.42
C TYR A 46 -3.30 0.99 -3.43
N GLY A 47 -3.68 -0.28 -3.36
CA GLY A 47 -3.07 -1.28 -2.49
C GLY A 47 -1.85 -1.94 -3.13
N LEU A 48 -0.71 -1.93 -2.45
CA LEU A 48 0.44 -2.77 -2.81
C LEU A 48 0.60 -3.87 -1.77
N LEU A 49 0.14 -5.06 -2.12
CA LEU A 49 0.12 -6.23 -1.25
C LEU A 49 1.30 -7.14 -1.55
N GLY A 50 1.92 -7.70 -0.52
CA GLY A 50 3.01 -8.66 -0.70
C GLY A 50 3.65 -9.11 0.61
N PRO A 51 4.30 -10.27 0.65
CA PRO A 51 4.97 -10.76 1.85
C PRO A 51 6.17 -9.88 2.23
N ASN A 52 6.70 -10.10 3.43
CA ASN A 52 7.94 -9.46 3.85
C ASN A 52 9.08 -9.89 2.92
N GLY A 53 9.92 -8.92 2.52
CA GLY A 53 11.01 -9.15 1.57
C GLY A 53 10.58 -9.18 0.08
N ALA A 54 9.29 -9.00 -0.24
CA ALA A 54 8.82 -9.02 -1.64
C ALA A 54 9.28 -7.83 -2.50
N GLY A 55 9.88 -6.79 -1.90
CA GLY A 55 10.32 -5.59 -2.61
C GLY A 55 9.45 -4.34 -2.37
N LYS A 56 8.36 -4.42 -1.54
CA LYS A 56 7.45 -3.29 -1.28
C LYS A 56 8.20 -2.03 -0.85
N SER A 57 8.94 -2.08 0.27
CA SER A 57 9.65 -0.91 0.80
C SER A 57 10.74 -0.40 -0.15
N THR A 58 11.36 -1.29 -0.95
CA THR A 58 12.30 -0.89 -2.01
C THR A 58 11.58 -0.07 -3.08
N LEU A 59 10.41 -0.53 -3.54
CA LEU A 59 9.58 0.19 -4.49
C LEU A 59 9.13 1.54 -3.93
N MET A 60 8.62 1.58 -2.69
CA MET A 60 8.20 2.82 -2.03
C MET A 60 9.34 3.84 -1.92
N ARG A 61 10.52 3.41 -1.47
CA ARG A 61 11.72 4.28 -1.38
C ARG A 61 12.17 4.80 -2.73
N THR A 62 12.08 3.98 -3.77
CA THR A 62 12.47 4.38 -5.13
C THR A 62 11.49 5.42 -5.69
N ILE A 63 10.17 5.23 -5.52
CA ILE A 63 9.16 6.22 -5.90
C ILE A 63 9.34 7.51 -5.08
N ALA A 64 9.60 7.39 -3.77
CA ALA A 64 9.84 8.53 -2.88
C ALA A 64 11.19 9.25 -3.16
N THR A 65 11.95 8.81 -4.15
CA THR A 65 13.27 9.39 -4.51
C THR A 65 14.33 9.31 -3.41
N LEU A 66 14.19 8.35 -2.50
CA LEU A 66 15.16 8.10 -1.42
C LEU A 66 16.31 7.20 -1.88
N GLN A 67 16.14 6.52 -2.99
CA GLN A 67 17.17 5.72 -3.66
C GLN A 67 16.92 5.74 -5.18
N ALA A 68 17.99 5.61 -5.95
CA ALA A 68 17.90 5.48 -7.41
C ALA A 68 17.69 4.02 -7.81
N PRO A 69 16.87 3.72 -8.82
CA PRO A 69 16.80 2.38 -9.39
C PRO A 69 18.07 2.05 -10.20
N THR A 70 18.28 0.77 -10.49
CA THR A 70 19.33 0.32 -11.40
C THR A 70 18.97 0.62 -12.86
N SER A 71 17.66 0.45 -13.21
CA SER A 71 17.13 0.76 -14.54
C SER A 71 15.62 0.96 -14.47
N GLY A 72 15.02 1.41 -15.57
CA GLY A 72 13.58 1.69 -15.70
C GLY A 72 13.26 3.16 -15.55
N HIS A 73 11.96 3.48 -15.58
CA HIS A 73 11.45 4.84 -15.54
C HIS A 73 10.30 4.99 -14.57
N ILE A 74 10.18 6.19 -13.97
CA ILE A 74 9.05 6.57 -13.11
C ILE A 74 8.58 7.95 -13.55
N ARG A 75 7.29 8.10 -13.80
CA ARG A 75 6.66 9.37 -14.15
C ARG A 75 5.42 9.60 -13.29
N PHE A 76 5.28 10.80 -12.75
CA PHE A 76 4.09 11.27 -12.05
C PHE A 76 3.48 12.46 -12.78
N GLY A 77 2.38 12.25 -13.50
CA GLY A 77 1.85 13.22 -14.42
C GLY A 77 2.91 13.61 -15.46
N ASP A 78 3.29 14.88 -15.48
CA ASP A 78 4.33 15.41 -16.38
C ASP A 78 5.74 15.40 -15.74
N ILE A 79 5.88 14.97 -14.49
CA ILE A 79 7.15 14.91 -13.77
C ILE A 79 7.88 13.61 -14.11
N ASP A 80 9.07 13.70 -14.71
CA ASP A 80 10.03 12.60 -14.76
C ASP A 80 10.72 12.51 -13.39
N VAL A 81 10.33 11.51 -12.59
CA VAL A 81 10.72 11.38 -11.18
C VAL A 81 12.21 11.19 -11.00
N LEU A 82 12.86 10.53 -11.95
CA LEU A 82 14.30 10.23 -11.87
C LEU A 82 15.15 11.41 -12.32
N LYS A 83 14.66 12.21 -13.26
CA LYS A 83 15.39 13.40 -13.74
C LYS A 83 15.17 14.65 -12.91
N THR A 84 13.96 14.81 -12.36
CA THR A 84 13.55 15.99 -11.60
C THR A 84 12.93 15.62 -10.25
N PRO A 85 13.67 14.90 -9.37
CA PRO A 85 13.13 14.39 -8.11
C PRO A 85 12.64 15.51 -7.17
N GLU A 86 13.21 16.71 -7.27
CA GLU A 86 12.81 17.86 -6.45
C GLU A 86 11.37 18.29 -6.75
N LEU A 87 10.93 18.17 -7.99
CA LEU A 87 9.55 18.51 -8.37
C LEU A 87 8.56 17.53 -7.71
N LEU A 88 8.91 16.24 -7.70
CA LEU A 88 8.07 15.26 -6.99
C LEU A 88 8.05 15.52 -5.49
N ARG A 89 9.21 15.74 -4.85
CA ARG A 89 9.32 15.95 -3.40
C ARG A 89 8.46 17.11 -2.88
N ARG A 90 8.20 18.12 -3.70
CA ARG A 90 7.29 19.22 -3.34
C ARG A 90 5.85 18.78 -3.21
N THR A 91 5.44 17.76 -3.97
CA THR A 91 4.07 17.26 -4.04
C THR A 91 3.91 15.85 -3.46
N LEU A 92 4.95 15.34 -2.81
CA LEU A 92 4.97 14.01 -2.18
C LEU A 92 4.74 14.12 -0.69
N GLY A 93 3.80 13.34 -0.16
CA GLY A 93 3.70 12.95 1.24
C GLY A 93 4.28 11.55 1.41
N TYR A 94 5.11 11.33 2.41
CA TYR A 94 5.65 10.00 2.68
C TYR A 94 5.58 9.67 4.15
N LEU A 95 4.88 8.60 4.48
CA LEU A 95 4.84 7.98 5.79
C LEU A 95 5.58 6.63 5.71
N PRO A 96 6.84 6.55 6.16
CA PRO A 96 7.57 5.29 6.23
C PRO A 96 7.03 4.42 7.36
N GLN A 97 7.31 3.12 7.31
CA GLN A 97 6.97 2.14 8.34
C GLN A 97 7.45 2.58 9.74
N ASP A 98 8.71 3.04 9.80
CA ASP A 98 9.29 3.63 11.01
C ASP A 98 9.78 5.04 10.71
N PHE A 99 9.36 6.00 11.49
CA PHE A 99 9.89 7.36 11.44
C PHE A 99 10.42 7.78 12.80
N GLY A 100 11.61 8.36 12.77
CA GLY A 100 12.25 8.89 13.97
C GLY A 100 11.51 10.13 14.49
N VAL A 101 11.43 10.25 15.79
CA VAL A 101 10.91 11.45 16.46
C VAL A 101 11.96 12.05 17.37
N TYR A 102 12.06 13.37 17.40
CA TYR A 102 12.92 14.06 18.36
C TYR A 102 12.34 13.95 19.76
N PRO A 103 13.11 13.47 20.78
CA PRO A 103 12.55 13.07 22.07
C PRO A 103 11.82 14.19 22.85
N ARG A 104 12.16 15.44 22.60
CA ARG A 104 11.65 16.60 23.36
C ARG A 104 10.87 17.60 22.50
N VAL A 105 10.56 17.28 21.25
CA VAL A 105 9.86 18.18 20.33
C VAL A 105 8.37 17.87 20.40
N SER A 106 7.56 18.91 20.53
CA SER A 106 6.10 18.77 20.51
C SER A 106 5.58 18.48 19.09
N ALA A 107 4.38 17.94 18.99
CA ALA A 107 3.74 17.71 17.70
C ALA A 107 3.56 19.02 16.91
N TYR A 108 3.19 20.10 17.60
CA TYR A 108 3.04 21.41 16.97
C TYR A 108 4.37 21.92 16.40
N ASP A 109 5.43 21.96 17.22
CA ASP A 109 6.72 22.50 16.81
C ASP A 109 7.35 21.68 15.68
N MET A 110 7.14 20.36 15.69
CA MET A 110 7.64 19.48 14.63
C MET A 110 6.93 19.72 13.31
N LEU A 111 5.59 19.84 13.31
CA LEU A 111 4.84 20.15 12.08
C LEU A 111 5.15 21.57 11.58
N ASP A 112 5.30 22.56 12.46
CA ASP A 112 5.70 23.91 12.07
C ASP A 112 7.08 23.91 11.39
N HIS A 113 8.04 23.20 11.97
CA HIS A 113 9.37 23.05 11.36
C HIS A 113 9.30 22.37 9.99
N MET A 114 8.54 21.28 9.86
CA MET A 114 8.35 20.59 8.60
C MET A 114 7.64 21.43 7.55
N ALA A 115 6.70 22.26 7.95
CA ALA A 115 6.01 23.20 7.06
C ALA A 115 6.99 24.24 6.50
N VAL A 116 7.96 24.72 7.30
CA VAL A 116 9.07 25.57 6.80
C VAL A 116 9.89 24.82 5.74
N LEU A 117 10.27 23.55 6.01
CA LEU A 117 11.04 22.74 5.06
C LEU A 117 10.27 22.47 3.75
N LYS A 118 8.94 22.42 3.81
CA LYS A 118 8.05 22.32 2.65
C LYS A 118 7.84 23.64 1.91
N GLY A 119 8.45 24.73 2.38
CA GLY A 119 8.43 26.04 1.72
C GLY A 119 7.30 26.96 2.16
N ILE A 120 6.55 26.65 3.23
CA ILE A 120 5.53 27.54 3.80
C ILE A 120 6.26 28.60 4.65
N ALA A 121 6.74 29.67 4.01
CA ALA A 121 7.54 30.70 4.66
C ALA A 121 6.69 31.66 5.51
N ASP A 122 5.46 31.96 5.09
CA ASP A 122 4.57 32.86 5.82
C ASP A 122 4.13 32.25 7.15
N ALA A 123 4.38 32.96 8.25
CA ALA A 123 4.14 32.47 9.60
C ALA A 123 2.64 32.24 9.91
N LYS A 124 1.75 33.05 9.32
CA LYS A 124 0.30 32.92 9.51
C LYS A 124 -0.22 31.72 8.74
N ALA A 125 0.13 31.58 7.45
CA ALA A 125 -0.23 30.43 6.63
C ALA A 125 0.29 29.13 7.24
N ARG A 126 1.51 29.12 7.78
CA ARG A 126 2.09 27.98 8.46
C ARG A 126 1.32 27.58 9.73
N LYS A 127 0.99 28.58 10.56
CA LYS A 127 0.15 28.37 11.76
C LYS A 127 -1.19 27.77 11.39
N ASP A 128 -1.89 28.36 10.42
CA ASP A 128 -3.22 27.91 9.97
C ASP A 128 -3.16 26.49 9.43
N THR A 129 -2.12 26.15 8.66
CA THR A 129 -1.87 24.79 8.15
C THR A 129 -1.65 23.79 9.29
N VAL A 130 -0.76 24.09 10.24
CA VAL A 130 -0.44 23.19 11.36
C VAL A 130 -1.67 22.96 12.25
N GLU A 131 -2.42 24.01 12.55
CA GLU A 131 -3.65 23.92 13.35
C GLU A 131 -4.71 23.07 12.63
N SER A 132 -4.92 23.28 11.34
CA SER A 132 -5.83 22.48 10.53
C SER A 132 -5.46 21.00 10.53
N LEU A 133 -4.20 20.67 10.25
CA LEU A 133 -3.72 19.29 10.21
C LEU A 133 -3.85 18.60 11.57
N LEU A 134 -3.47 19.26 12.67
CA LEU A 134 -3.61 18.69 14.01
C LEU A 134 -5.07 18.43 14.41
N ASN A 135 -6.01 19.27 13.95
CA ASN A 135 -7.44 19.03 14.13
C ASN A 135 -7.92 17.86 13.27
N GLN A 136 -7.55 17.83 11.99
CA GLN A 136 -7.94 16.77 11.06
C GLN A 136 -7.53 15.37 11.56
N VAL A 137 -6.31 15.24 12.11
CA VAL A 137 -5.83 13.96 12.67
C VAL A 137 -6.20 13.75 14.14
N ASN A 138 -7.04 14.61 14.72
CA ASN A 138 -7.50 14.55 16.11
C ASN A 138 -6.35 14.52 17.15
N LEU A 139 -5.34 15.37 16.94
CA LEU A 139 -4.19 15.54 17.86
C LEU A 139 -4.11 16.94 18.47
N TRP A 140 -5.10 17.81 18.23
CA TRP A 140 -5.10 19.19 18.73
C TRP A 140 -4.96 19.29 20.25
N SER A 141 -5.69 18.47 21.01
CA SER A 141 -5.67 18.48 22.48
C SER A 141 -4.29 18.13 23.06
N VAL A 142 -3.48 17.39 22.33
CA VAL A 142 -2.14 16.93 22.74
C VAL A 142 -1.00 17.59 21.97
N ARG A 143 -1.27 18.61 21.16
CA ARG A 143 -0.31 19.28 20.26
C ARG A 143 0.98 19.75 20.92
N LYS A 144 0.93 20.08 22.23
CA LYS A 144 2.09 20.54 23.02
C LYS A 144 2.86 19.41 23.71
N LYS A 145 2.37 18.17 23.61
CA LYS A 145 3.09 17.01 24.17
C LYS A 145 4.21 16.59 23.21
N ALA A 146 5.32 16.11 23.78
CA ALA A 146 6.40 15.52 22.99
C ALA A 146 5.92 14.25 22.29
N ILE A 147 6.26 14.11 21.01
CA ILE A 147 5.84 12.99 20.14
C ILE A 147 6.36 11.65 20.68
N ALA A 148 7.50 11.65 21.35
CA ALA A 148 8.05 10.46 21.98
C ALA A 148 7.10 9.80 23.01
N GLY A 149 6.20 10.59 23.62
CA GLY A 149 5.18 10.12 24.56
C GLY A 149 3.84 9.72 23.92
N PHE A 150 3.74 9.70 22.58
CA PHE A 150 2.52 9.32 21.88
C PHE A 150 2.34 7.79 21.86
N SER A 151 1.06 7.33 21.90
CA SER A 151 0.72 5.95 21.60
C SER A 151 1.07 5.59 20.14
N GLY A 152 1.04 4.31 19.78
CA GLY A 152 1.24 3.87 18.40
C GLY A 152 0.29 4.57 17.42
N GLY A 153 -1.01 4.56 17.70
CA GLY A 153 -2.01 5.23 16.88
C GLY A 153 -1.85 6.75 16.83
N MET A 154 -1.46 7.39 17.92
CA MET A 154 -1.15 8.82 17.92
C MET A 154 0.06 9.14 17.04
N ARG A 155 1.10 8.29 17.05
CA ARG A 155 2.27 8.45 16.18
C ARG A 155 1.88 8.30 14.71
N GLN A 156 1.11 7.29 14.36
CA GLN A 156 0.66 7.09 12.98
C GLN A 156 -0.17 8.27 12.48
N ARG A 157 -1.12 8.76 13.29
CA ARG A 157 -1.88 9.96 12.95
C ARG A 157 -1.01 11.21 12.80
N PHE A 158 0.00 11.37 13.65
CA PHE A 158 0.99 12.43 13.48
C PHE A 158 1.79 12.27 12.17
N GLY A 159 2.18 11.05 11.82
CA GLY A 159 2.86 10.74 10.55
C GLY A 159 2.02 11.11 9.33
N ILE A 160 0.69 10.90 9.39
CA ILE A 160 -0.22 11.37 8.32
C ILE A 160 -0.26 12.90 8.28
N ALA A 161 -0.40 13.59 9.43
CA ALA A 161 -0.37 15.05 9.44
C ALA A 161 0.91 15.59 8.80
N GLN A 162 2.05 14.96 9.09
CA GLN A 162 3.34 15.25 8.48
C GLN A 162 3.34 15.01 6.96
N ALA A 163 2.78 13.90 6.50
CA ALA A 163 2.71 13.57 5.09
C ALA A 163 1.78 14.52 4.30
N LEU A 164 0.78 15.11 4.95
CA LEU A 164 -0.16 16.05 4.34
C LEU A 164 0.36 17.49 4.23
N ILE A 165 1.49 17.83 4.85
CA ILE A 165 2.05 19.19 4.77
C ILE A 165 2.35 19.55 3.31
N GLY A 166 1.88 20.72 2.87
CA GLY A 166 2.15 21.25 1.53
C GLY A 166 1.24 20.71 0.43
N ASP A 167 0.08 20.19 0.81
CA ASP A 167 -0.97 19.73 -0.11
C ASP A 167 -0.44 18.72 -1.16
N PRO A 168 -0.02 17.53 -0.72
CA PRO A 168 0.59 16.54 -1.59
C PRO A 168 -0.39 16.02 -2.65
N ARG A 169 0.12 15.69 -3.83
CA ARG A 169 -0.61 15.06 -4.93
C ARG A 169 -0.36 13.55 -5.01
N LEU A 170 0.70 13.08 -4.38
CA LEU A 170 1.07 11.68 -4.20
C LEU A 170 1.38 11.44 -2.73
N ILE A 171 0.76 10.45 -2.13
CA ILE A 171 1.03 10.00 -0.75
C ILE A 171 1.44 8.54 -0.79
N ILE A 172 2.52 8.22 -0.11
CA ILE A 172 3.01 6.87 0.09
C ILE A 172 2.94 6.55 1.57
N VAL A 173 2.31 5.43 1.89
CA VAL A 173 2.10 4.95 3.26
C VAL A 173 2.60 3.51 3.36
N ASP A 174 3.69 3.30 4.08
CA ASP A 174 4.36 2.00 4.17
C ASP A 174 4.03 1.31 5.50
N GLU A 175 3.25 0.23 5.46
CA GLU A 175 2.82 -0.62 6.59
C GLU A 175 2.23 0.15 7.79
N PRO A 176 1.27 1.06 7.59
CA PRO A 176 0.88 2.02 8.63
C PRO A 176 0.04 1.44 9.76
N THR A 177 -0.61 0.30 9.54
CA THR A 177 -1.56 -0.31 10.49
C THR A 177 -0.91 -1.37 11.38
N ALA A 178 0.37 -1.67 11.14
CA ALA A 178 1.11 -2.66 11.92
C ALA A 178 1.19 -2.24 13.40
N GLY A 179 0.72 -3.10 14.30
CA GLY A 179 0.76 -2.88 15.74
C GLY A 179 -0.29 -1.90 16.29
N LEU A 180 -1.25 -1.46 15.47
CA LEU A 180 -2.41 -0.72 15.95
C LEU A 180 -3.48 -1.66 16.51
N ASP A 181 -4.19 -1.20 17.55
CA ASP A 181 -5.41 -1.86 17.97
C ASP A 181 -6.53 -1.69 16.94
N PRO A 182 -7.61 -2.51 16.96
CA PRO A 182 -8.66 -2.47 15.94
C PRO A 182 -9.36 -1.10 15.81
N GLU A 183 -9.54 -0.38 16.91
CA GLU A 183 -10.20 0.93 16.90
C GLU A 183 -9.32 2.00 16.25
N GLU A 184 -8.04 2.05 16.63
CA GLU A 184 -7.07 2.98 16.03
C GLU A 184 -6.83 2.65 14.55
N ARG A 185 -6.77 1.35 14.18
CA ARG A 185 -6.68 0.92 12.78
C ARG A 185 -7.85 1.45 11.97
N ASN A 186 -9.08 1.26 12.41
CA ASN A 186 -10.27 1.74 11.70
C ASN A 186 -10.28 3.27 11.56
N ARG A 187 -9.93 3.99 12.62
CA ARG A 187 -9.81 5.46 12.56
C ARG A 187 -8.78 5.91 11.54
N PHE A 188 -7.63 5.23 11.50
CA PHE A 188 -6.56 5.53 10.57
C PHE A 188 -6.97 5.26 9.11
N LEU A 189 -7.61 4.11 8.85
CA LEU A 189 -8.09 3.73 7.53
C LEU A 189 -9.17 4.70 7.01
N ASN A 190 -10.11 5.13 7.85
CA ASN A 190 -11.11 6.13 7.50
C ASN A 190 -10.47 7.47 7.10
N LEU A 191 -9.46 7.91 7.86
CA LEU A 191 -8.71 9.14 7.54
C LEU A 191 -8.00 9.02 6.18
N LEU A 192 -7.40 7.87 5.88
CA LEU A 192 -6.77 7.62 4.57
C LEU A 192 -7.80 7.62 3.43
N ALA A 193 -8.98 7.05 3.66
CA ALA A 193 -10.05 7.02 2.66
C ALA A 193 -10.50 8.45 2.27
N GLU A 194 -10.72 9.33 3.26
CA GLU A 194 -11.07 10.73 3.01
C GLU A 194 -10.00 11.47 2.20
N ILE A 195 -8.72 11.26 2.55
CA ILE A 195 -7.60 11.87 1.83
C ILE A 195 -7.51 11.33 0.40
N GLY A 196 -7.73 10.01 0.24
CA GLY A 196 -7.59 9.30 -1.03
C GLY A 196 -8.56 9.73 -2.14
N GLU A 197 -9.65 10.45 -1.83
CA GLU A 197 -10.61 10.89 -2.84
C GLU A 197 -9.98 11.80 -3.91
N ASN A 198 -8.98 12.60 -3.54
CA ASN A 198 -8.45 13.66 -4.38
C ASN A 198 -6.98 13.52 -4.81
N VAL A 199 -6.26 12.56 -4.24
CA VAL A 199 -4.83 12.35 -4.46
C VAL A 199 -4.53 10.90 -4.82
N VAL A 200 -3.32 10.63 -5.32
CA VAL A 200 -2.83 9.25 -5.44
C VAL A 200 -2.31 8.81 -4.08
N VAL A 201 -2.89 7.76 -3.49
CA VAL A 201 -2.41 7.19 -2.22
C VAL A 201 -1.97 5.76 -2.45
N ILE A 202 -0.71 5.44 -2.21
CA ILE A 202 -0.19 4.08 -2.26
C ILE A 202 -0.11 3.54 -0.84
N LEU A 203 -0.92 2.54 -0.55
CA LEU A 203 -0.91 1.80 0.70
C LEU A 203 -0.11 0.51 0.52
N SER A 204 1.10 0.46 1.08
CA SER A 204 1.91 -0.75 1.13
C SER A 204 1.56 -1.54 2.39
N THR A 205 1.15 -2.78 2.26
CA THR A 205 0.75 -3.61 3.39
C THR A 205 0.91 -5.10 3.09
N HIS A 206 0.94 -5.92 4.14
CA HIS A 206 0.80 -7.36 4.06
C HIS A 206 -0.58 -7.83 4.60
N ILE A 207 -1.43 -6.90 5.03
CA ILE A 207 -2.76 -7.15 5.58
C ILE A 207 -3.78 -7.04 4.44
N VAL A 208 -4.36 -8.16 4.07
CA VAL A 208 -5.29 -8.26 2.92
C VAL A 208 -6.56 -7.44 3.15
N GLU A 209 -7.05 -7.42 4.39
CA GLU A 209 -8.26 -6.68 4.76
C GLU A 209 -8.12 -5.17 4.53
N ASP A 210 -6.95 -4.57 4.82
CA ASP A 210 -6.71 -3.14 4.57
C ASP A 210 -6.93 -2.78 3.10
N VAL A 211 -6.48 -3.66 2.20
CA VAL A 211 -6.63 -3.46 0.75
C VAL A 211 -8.06 -3.70 0.29
N SER A 212 -8.69 -4.76 0.83
CA SER A 212 -10.08 -5.11 0.51
C SER A 212 -11.06 -3.97 0.85
N ASP A 213 -10.83 -3.34 2.00
CA ASP A 213 -11.74 -2.33 2.56
C ASP A 213 -11.56 -0.96 1.91
N LEU A 214 -10.32 -0.60 1.50
CA LEU A 214 -9.99 0.76 1.11
C LEU A 214 -9.65 0.95 -0.37
N CYS A 215 -9.13 -0.08 -1.03
CA CYS A 215 -8.45 0.13 -2.30
C CYS A 215 -9.31 -0.31 -3.49
N PRO A 216 -9.76 0.62 -4.36
CA PRO A 216 -10.46 0.26 -5.59
C PRO A 216 -9.56 -0.43 -6.61
N ALA A 217 -8.24 -0.29 -6.47
CA ALA A 217 -7.25 -0.96 -7.31
C ALA A 217 -6.05 -1.41 -6.47
N MET A 218 -5.41 -2.49 -6.89
CA MET A 218 -4.28 -3.08 -6.16
C MET A 218 -3.31 -3.81 -7.07
N ALA A 219 -2.11 -4.06 -6.56
CA ALA A 219 -1.19 -5.06 -7.11
C ALA A 219 -0.66 -5.99 -6.02
N ILE A 220 -0.29 -7.21 -6.43
CA ILE A 220 0.45 -8.15 -5.60
C ILE A 220 1.89 -8.20 -6.12
N ILE A 221 2.83 -7.89 -5.23
CA ILE A 221 4.26 -7.99 -5.50
C ILE A 221 4.83 -9.24 -4.79
N CYS A 222 5.61 -10.04 -5.51
CA CYS A 222 6.30 -11.20 -4.98
C CYS A 222 7.68 -11.31 -5.64
N GLU A 223 8.74 -11.53 -4.84
CA GLU A 223 10.11 -11.68 -5.34
C GLU A 223 10.55 -10.56 -6.30
N GLY A 224 10.18 -9.32 -5.97
CA GLY A 224 10.51 -8.14 -6.75
C GLY A 224 9.69 -7.93 -8.03
N ARG A 225 8.70 -8.76 -8.33
CA ARG A 225 7.88 -8.69 -9.54
C ARG A 225 6.41 -8.43 -9.20
N ILE A 226 5.70 -7.72 -10.06
CA ILE A 226 4.23 -7.66 -9.99
C ILE A 226 3.69 -8.96 -10.60
N VAL A 227 3.01 -9.72 -9.76
CA VAL A 227 2.46 -11.03 -10.15
C VAL A 227 0.96 -10.99 -10.42
N LYS A 228 0.27 -9.96 -9.92
CA LYS A 228 -1.14 -9.71 -10.19
C LYS A 228 -1.45 -8.23 -9.95
N ASP A 229 -2.35 -7.65 -10.74
CA ASP A 229 -2.89 -6.30 -10.56
C ASP A 229 -4.34 -6.22 -11.02
N GLY A 230 -5.09 -5.23 -10.53
CA GLY A 230 -6.48 -5.00 -10.88
C GLY A 230 -7.35 -4.55 -9.72
N ALA A 231 -8.66 -4.46 -9.94
CA ALA A 231 -9.62 -4.20 -8.87
C ALA A 231 -9.80 -5.47 -8.00
N PRO A 232 -9.80 -5.35 -6.65
CA PRO A 232 -9.96 -6.50 -5.74
C PRO A 232 -11.15 -7.38 -6.09
N GLY A 233 -12.33 -6.77 -6.36
CA GLY A 233 -13.54 -7.51 -6.72
C GLY A 233 -13.42 -8.30 -8.04
N ASP A 234 -12.67 -7.78 -9.03
CA ASP A 234 -12.43 -8.49 -10.28
C ASP A 234 -11.51 -9.68 -10.07
N LEU A 235 -10.49 -9.51 -9.25
CA LEU A 235 -9.56 -10.59 -8.91
C LEU A 235 -10.25 -11.72 -8.14
N VAL A 236 -11.14 -11.38 -7.22
CA VAL A 236 -11.97 -12.36 -6.49
C VAL A 236 -12.91 -13.09 -7.45
N ARG A 237 -13.56 -12.39 -8.39
CA ARG A 237 -14.44 -13.03 -9.38
C ARG A 237 -13.75 -14.09 -10.24
N GLN A 238 -12.44 -13.97 -10.48
CA GLN A 238 -11.66 -14.98 -11.21
C GLN A 238 -11.55 -16.32 -10.46
N LEU A 239 -11.77 -16.32 -9.14
CA LEU A 239 -11.75 -17.54 -8.31
C LEU A 239 -13.13 -18.14 -8.07
N LYS A 240 -14.21 -17.56 -8.65
CA LYS A 240 -15.58 -18.03 -8.44
C LYS A 240 -15.72 -19.50 -8.85
N GLY A 241 -16.22 -20.32 -7.91
CA GLY A 241 -16.45 -21.76 -8.13
C GLY A 241 -15.17 -22.61 -8.11
N ARG A 242 -14.01 -22.03 -7.78
CA ARG A 242 -12.72 -22.72 -7.77
C ARG A 242 -12.14 -22.91 -6.36
N ILE A 243 -12.75 -22.32 -5.33
CA ILE A 243 -12.27 -22.42 -3.96
C ILE A 243 -13.11 -23.45 -3.20
N TRP A 244 -12.41 -24.38 -2.57
CA TRP A 244 -12.99 -25.46 -1.79
C TRP A 244 -12.37 -25.49 -0.41
N LYS A 245 -13.18 -25.78 0.62
CA LYS A 245 -12.70 -25.90 2.00
C LYS A 245 -12.94 -27.29 2.55
N LYS A 246 -12.04 -27.72 3.44
CA LYS A 246 -12.20 -28.93 4.24
C LYS A 246 -11.64 -28.68 5.65
N VAL A 247 -12.29 -29.25 6.63
CA VAL A 247 -11.73 -29.39 7.98
C VAL A 247 -10.94 -30.68 8.02
N VAL A 248 -9.66 -30.59 8.38
CA VAL A 248 -8.75 -31.75 8.45
C VAL A 248 -8.14 -31.86 9.83
N ASP A 249 -7.83 -33.09 10.23
CA ASP A 249 -7.03 -33.32 11.41
C ASP A 249 -5.55 -33.04 11.11
N LYS A 250 -4.78 -32.75 12.17
CA LYS A 250 -3.35 -32.42 12.03
C LYS A 250 -2.56 -33.50 11.30
N ALA A 251 -2.96 -34.78 11.49
CA ALA A 251 -2.33 -35.93 10.83
C ALA A 251 -2.65 -36.00 9.32
N GLU A 252 -3.84 -35.50 8.90
CA GLU A 252 -4.27 -35.52 7.50
C GLU A 252 -3.74 -34.33 6.68
N LEU A 253 -3.25 -33.27 7.34
CA LEU A 253 -2.81 -32.03 6.67
C LEU A 253 -1.72 -32.29 5.63
N GLU A 254 -0.72 -33.08 5.95
CA GLU A 254 0.39 -33.35 5.02
C GLU A 254 -0.07 -34.20 3.82
N ALA A 255 -0.99 -35.15 4.05
CA ALA A 255 -1.59 -35.93 2.97
C ALA A 255 -2.47 -35.05 2.06
N ALA A 256 -3.21 -34.09 2.62
CA ALA A 256 -3.98 -33.12 1.86
C ALA A 256 -3.07 -32.19 1.02
N LYS A 257 -1.98 -31.68 1.58
CA LYS A 257 -0.99 -30.87 0.84
C LYS A 257 -0.31 -31.64 -0.30
N ALA A 258 -0.12 -32.94 -0.14
CA ALA A 258 0.49 -33.77 -1.19
C ALA A 258 -0.48 -34.06 -2.35
N ARG A 259 -1.79 -34.10 -2.09
CA ARG A 259 -2.83 -34.45 -3.09
C ARG A 259 -3.44 -33.23 -3.76
N HIS A 260 -3.57 -32.13 -3.03
CA HIS A 260 -4.29 -30.95 -3.48
C HIS A 260 -3.41 -29.69 -3.43
N ARG A 261 -3.80 -28.70 -4.23
CA ARG A 261 -3.19 -27.38 -4.17
C ARG A 261 -3.76 -26.60 -2.98
N VAL A 262 -3.22 -26.85 -1.78
CA VAL A 262 -3.59 -26.10 -0.58
C VAL A 262 -3.05 -24.69 -0.71
N ILE A 263 -3.93 -23.69 -0.75
CA ILE A 263 -3.59 -22.26 -0.85
C ILE A 263 -3.51 -21.62 0.53
N SER A 264 -4.36 -22.03 1.47
CA SER A 264 -4.30 -21.51 2.84
C SER A 264 -4.60 -22.59 3.88
N THR A 265 -4.09 -22.38 5.10
CA THR A 265 -4.34 -23.25 6.25
C THR A 265 -4.63 -22.34 7.45
N ARG A 266 -5.79 -22.53 8.11
CA ARG A 266 -6.21 -21.73 9.25
C ARG A 266 -6.65 -22.63 10.41
N LEU A 267 -6.44 -22.15 11.63
CA LEU A 267 -7.05 -22.72 12.82
C LEU A 267 -8.38 -22.02 13.10
N LEU A 268 -9.47 -22.74 13.08
CA LEU A 268 -10.80 -22.27 13.44
C LEU A 268 -11.35 -23.13 14.58
N ALA A 269 -11.56 -22.54 15.74
CA ALA A 269 -12.04 -23.22 16.94
C ALA A 269 -11.27 -24.54 17.27
N GLY A 270 -9.93 -24.49 17.13
CA GLY A 270 -9.04 -25.63 17.40
C GLY A 270 -8.95 -26.66 16.27
N ARG A 271 -9.70 -26.52 15.20
CA ARG A 271 -9.65 -27.40 14.02
C ARG A 271 -8.89 -26.76 12.89
N THR A 272 -8.17 -27.54 12.10
CA THR A 272 -7.46 -27.07 10.92
C THR A 272 -8.43 -27.01 9.74
N VAL A 273 -8.62 -25.82 9.19
CA VAL A 273 -9.37 -25.58 7.95
C VAL A 273 -8.39 -25.30 6.85
N ILE A 274 -8.49 -26.03 5.74
CA ILE A 274 -7.70 -25.80 4.54
C ILE A 274 -8.58 -25.28 3.41
N HIS A 275 -8.06 -24.34 2.64
CA HIS A 275 -8.61 -23.96 1.35
C HIS A 275 -7.72 -24.52 0.24
N ILE A 276 -8.36 -25.03 -0.79
CA ILE A 276 -7.69 -25.48 -2.02
C ILE A 276 -8.27 -24.78 -3.22
N GLU A 277 -7.47 -24.67 -4.28
CA GLU A 277 -7.94 -24.20 -5.58
C GLU A 277 -8.06 -25.39 -6.54
N SER A 278 -9.26 -25.61 -7.07
CA SER A 278 -9.55 -26.66 -8.06
C SER A 278 -10.67 -26.22 -8.99
N ASP A 279 -10.51 -26.47 -10.30
CA ASP A 279 -11.53 -26.20 -11.31
C ASP A 279 -12.68 -27.20 -11.29
N GLN A 280 -12.50 -28.34 -10.60
CA GLN A 280 -13.50 -29.40 -10.47
C GLN A 280 -13.67 -29.77 -9.00
N ASP A 281 -14.82 -30.40 -8.67
CA ASP A 281 -15.06 -30.94 -7.35
C ASP A 281 -13.91 -31.91 -6.97
N PRO A 282 -13.13 -31.60 -5.94
CA PRO A 282 -12.00 -32.44 -5.52
C PRO A 282 -12.45 -33.72 -4.79
N GLY A 283 -13.74 -33.87 -4.48
CA GLY A 283 -14.25 -34.98 -3.64
C GLY A 283 -13.73 -34.90 -2.21
N ASP A 284 -13.52 -36.08 -1.58
CA ASP A 284 -12.88 -36.24 -0.25
C ASP A 284 -13.47 -35.36 0.88
N GLY A 285 -14.75 -34.97 0.77
CA GLY A 285 -15.43 -34.14 1.78
C GLY A 285 -15.08 -32.66 1.74
N PHE A 286 -14.52 -32.17 0.65
CA PHE A 286 -14.43 -30.74 0.37
C PHE A 286 -15.80 -30.15 0.08
N THR A 287 -16.02 -28.92 0.51
CA THR A 287 -17.22 -28.14 0.21
C THR A 287 -16.86 -26.85 -0.50
N PRO A 288 -17.65 -26.44 -1.54
CA PRO A 288 -17.37 -25.20 -2.24
C PRO A 288 -17.59 -23.99 -1.32
N VAL A 289 -16.78 -22.95 -1.47
CA VAL A 289 -16.93 -21.68 -0.76
C VAL A 289 -16.71 -20.50 -1.72
N GLU A 290 -17.32 -19.38 -1.39
CA GLU A 290 -16.95 -18.13 -2.05
C GLU A 290 -15.54 -17.75 -1.63
N GLY A 291 -14.64 -17.60 -2.60
CA GLY A 291 -13.29 -17.13 -2.37
C GLY A 291 -13.29 -15.64 -2.02
N GLY A 292 -12.34 -15.22 -1.18
CA GLY A 292 -12.07 -13.83 -0.85
C GLY A 292 -10.74 -13.34 -1.43
N LEU A 293 -10.42 -12.06 -1.18
CA LEU A 293 -9.15 -11.48 -1.62
C LEU A 293 -7.94 -12.21 -1.00
N GLU A 294 -8.11 -12.76 0.20
CA GLU A 294 -7.08 -13.58 0.85
C GLU A 294 -6.79 -14.88 0.07
N ASP A 295 -7.82 -15.51 -0.51
CA ASP A 295 -7.63 -16.69 -1.37
C ASP A 295 -6.92 -16.31 -2.67
N VAL A 296 -7.22 -15.13 -3.26
CA VAL A 296 -6.47 -14.58 -4.40
C VAL A 296 -5.01 -14.41 -4.04
N TYR A 297 -4.73 -13.80 -2.89
CA TYR A 297 -3.37 -13.54 -2.43
C TYR A 297 -2.57 -14.84 -2.25
N PHE A 298 -3.09 -15.78 -1.49
CA PHE A 298 -2.40 -17.05 -1.24
C PHE A 298 -2.30 -17.94 -2.47
N SER A 299 -3.33 -17.98 -3.32
CA SER A 299 -3.27 -18.68 -4.59
C SER A 299 -2.14 -18.13 -5.48
N THR A 300 -2.06 -16.80 -5.59
CA THR A 300 -1.02 -16.12 -6.35
C THR A 300 0.38 -16.45 -5.83
N LEU A 301 0.61 -16.33 -4.52
CA LEU A 301 1.91 -16.64 -3.91
C LEU A 301 2.31 -18.12 -4.07
N SER A 302 1.35 -19.05 -3.93
CA SER A 302 1.62 -20.47 -4.10
C SER A 302 2.00 -20.85 -5.52
N SER A 303 1.47 -20.13 -6.51
CA SER A 303 1.81 -20.31 -7.94
C SER A 303 3.22 -19.84 -8.23
N THR A 304 3.58 -18.63 -7.74
CA THR A 304 4.90 -18.03 -7.97
C THR A 304 6.02 -18.89 -7.40
N ARG A 305 5.86 -19.39 -6.15
CA ARG A 305 6.85 -20.24 -5.49
C ARG A 305 7.07 -21.61 -6.14
N ARG A 306 6.14 -22.09 -6.97
CA ARG A 306 6.29 -23.35 -7.72
C ARG A 306 6.93 -23.14 -9.08
N ALA A 307 6.88 -21.93 -9.61
CA ALA A 307 7.46 -21.57 -10.90
C ALA A 307 8.95 -21.15 -10.80
N ALA A 308 9.43 -20.85 -9.59
CA ALA A 308 10.82 -20.55 -9.26
C ALA A 308 11.56 -21.82 -8.79
#